data_a814f00e2254a7d8b01caa50b32ac037
#
_entry.id   a814f00e2254a7d8b01caa50b32ac037
#
_cell.length_a   1.000
_cell.length_b   1.000
_cell.length_c   1.000
_cell.angle_alpha   90.00
_cell.angle_beta   90.00
_cell.angle_gamma   90.00
#
_symmetry.space_group_name_H-M   'P 1'
#
loop_
_entity.id
_entity.type
_entity.pdbx_description
1 polymer ?
#
loop_
_entity_poly.entity_id
_entity_poly.type
_entity_poly.pdbx_seq_one_letter_code
_entity_poly.pdbx_strand_id
1 'polypeptide(L)'
;MSMLRLSILSLAAAVLCGQGAEAACRTVVGSADMVTTDLAKFMANAALKNAIEAKGLKPSGEIVLTCREDTFTTYCKASRPACS
;
A
#
# COMPACT_ATOMS: atom_id res chain seq x y z
N MET A 1 -9.08 -33.02 27.81
CA MET A 1 -9.51 -33.10 26.41
C MET A 1 -9.54 -31.75 25.73
N SER A 2 -10.30 -30.83 26.24
CA SER A 2 -10.44 -29.52 25.60
C SER A 2 -9.12 -28.76 25.55
N MET A 3 -8.27 -28.97 26.50
CA MET A 3 -6.99 -28.25 26.56
C MET A 3 -6.11 -28.54 25.38
N LEU A 4 -6.17 -29.74 24.87
CA LEU A 4 -5.33 -30.09 23.72
C LEU A 4 -5.73 -29.29 22.50
N ARG A 5 -7.00 -29.05 22.34
CA ARG A 5 -7.48 -28.28 21.21
C ARG A 5 -7.04 -26.84 21.28
N LEU A 6 -7.04 -26.29 22.48
CA LEU A 6 -6.57 -24.92 22.65
C LEU A 6 -5.12 -24.77 22.29
N SER A 7 -4.31 -25.76 22.64
CA SER A 7 -2.91 -25.72 22.28
C SER A 7 -2.70 -25.70 20.78
N ILE A 8 -3.47 -26.46 20.07
CA ILE A 8 -3.38 -26.53 18.61
C ILE A 8 -3.72 -25.18 18.01
N LEU A 9 -4.74 -24.54 18.50
CA LEU A 9 -5.12 -23.24 18.01
C LEU A 9 -4.03 -22.20 18.23
N SER A 10 -3.37 -22.26 19.36
CA SER A 10 -2.27 -21.34 19.63
C SER A 10 -1.13 -21.51 18.65
N LEU A 11 -0.82 -22.72 18.28
CA LEU A 11 0.22 -22.99 17.31
C LEU A 11 -0.12 -22.42 15.95
N ALA A 12 -1.37 -22.57 15.54
CA ALA A 12 -1.80 -22.04 14.26
C ALA A 12 -1.63 -20.53 14.21
N ALA A 13 -1.98 -19.85 15.27
CA ALA A 13 -1.84 -18.41 15.34
C ALA A 13 -0.38 -18.00 15.24
N ALA A 14 0.50 -18.71 15.91
CA ALA A 14 1.93 -18.41 15.86
C ALA A 14 2.48 -18.55 14.45
N VAL A 15 2.06 -19.57 13.75
CA VAL A 15 2.51 -19.80 12.38
C VAL A 15 2.09 -18.64 11.48
N LEU A 16 0.87 -18.20 11.61
CA LEU A 16 0.39 -17.07 10.81
C LEU A 16 1.18 -15.81 11.07
N CYS A 17 1.49 -15.52 12.30
CA CYS A 17 2.28 -14.37 12.65
C CYS A 17 3.68 -14.45 12.03
N GLY A 18 4.29 -15.61 12.09
CA GLY A 18 5.61 -15.79 11.51
C GLY A 18 5.62 -15.56 10.01
N GLN A 19 4.62 -16.05 9.34
CA GLN A 19 4.53 -15.84 7.89
C GLN A 19 4.34 -14.38 7.54
N GLY A 20 3.51 -13.66 8.28
CA GLY A 20 3.26 -12.27 8.02
C GLY A 20 4.48 -11.39 8.21
N ALA A 21 5.46 -11.83 8.97
CA ALA A 21 6.64 -11.03 9.23
C ALA A 21 7.64 -11.05 8.10
N GLU A 22 7.57 -12.00 7.17
CA GLU A 22 8.66 -12.21 6.26
C GLU A 22 8.56 -11.45 4.98
N ALA A 23 7.67 -11.39 4.22
CA ALA A 23 7.67 -10.72 2.94
C ALA A 23 6.29 -10.15 2.67
N ALA A 24 5.84 -9.35 3.59
CA ALA A 24 4.53 -8.74 3.44
C ALA A 24 4.62 -7.64 2.39
N CYS A 25 3.99 -7.87 1.27
CA CYS A 25 3.92 -6.90 0.20
C CYS A 25 2.47 -6.53 -0.04
N ARG A 26 2.25 -5.28 -0.42
CA ARG A 26 0.92 -4.80 -0.73
C ARG A 26 1.00 -3.67 -1.73
N THR A 27 -0.10 -3.39 -2.39
CA THR A 27 -0.20 -2.23 -3.26
C THR A 27 -0.53 -1.02 -2.42
N VAL A 28 0.29 0.03 -2.55
CA VAL A 28 0.08 1.29 -1.87
C VAL A 28 -0.38 2.31 -2.90
N VAL A 29 -1.28 3.18 -2.50
CA VAL A 29 -1.90 4.14 -3.41
C VAL A 29 -1.76 5.54 -2.85
N GLY A 30 -1.41 6.48 -3.72
CA GLY A 30 -1.47 7.90 -3.42
C GLY A 30 -2.24 8.61 -4.51
N SER A 31 -2.98 9.64 -4.17
CA SER A 31 -3.79 10.35 -5.15
C SER A 31 -3.76 11.84 -4.90
N ALA A 32 -4.10 12.61 -5.92
CA ALA A 32 -4.17 14.06 -5.84
C ALA A 32 -5.13 14.59 -6.89
N ASP A 33 -5.78 15.69 -6.55
CA ASP A 33 -6.72 16.37 -7.44
C ASP A 33 -6.26 17.82 -7.52
N MET A 34 -5.70 18.20 -8.66
CA MET A 34 -5.05 19.50 -8.83
C MET A 34 -5.53 20.19 -10.09
N VAL A 35 -5.16 21.48 -10.24
CA VAL A 35 -5.61 22.29 -11.37
C VAL A 35 -4.97 21.88 -12.68
N THR A 36 -3.75 21.35 -12.63
CA THR A 36 -3.07 20.91 -13.85
C THR A 36 -2.68 19.45 -13.74
N THR A 37 -2.54 18.82 -14.91
CA THR A 37 -2.15 17.41 -14.97
C THR A 37 -0.75 17.20 -14.39
N ASP A 38 0.19 18.06 -14.71
CA ASP A 38 1.56 17.91 -14.22
C ASP A 38 1.61 17.99 -12.69
N LEU A 39 0.90 18.93 -12.13
CA LEU A 39 0.85 19.11 -10.68
C LEU A 39 0.16 17.92 -10.03
N ALA A 40 -0.93 17.43 -10.63
CA ALA A 40 -1.64 16.26 -10.10
C ALA A 40 -0.75 15.03 -10.09
N LYS A 41 0.03 14.81 -11.14
CA LYS A 41 0.98 13.70 -11.21
C LYS A 41 2.04 13.82 -10.13
N PHE A 42 2.61 15.01 -10.00
CA PHE A 42 3.65 15.25 -9.01
C PHE A 42 3.12 15.00 -7.59
N MET A 43 1.96 15.53 -7.28
CA MET A 43 1.38 15.38 -5.96
C MET A 43 0.92 13.96 -5.67
N ALA A 44 0.41 13.25 -6.68
CA ALA A 44 0.01 11.86 -6.50
C ALA A 44 1.24 11.00 -6.20
N ASN A 45 2.34 11.23 -6.89
CA ASN A 45 3.58 10.51 -6.63
C ASN A 45 4.13 10.84 -5.25
N ALA A 46 4.05 12.09 -4.84
CA ALA A 46 4.49 12.49 -3.50
C ALA A 46 3.63 11.85 -2.42
N ALA A 47 2.32 11.81 -2.64
CA ALA A 47 1.41 11.16 -1.70
C ALA A 47 1.69 9.67 -1.59
N LEU A 48 2.00 9.02 -2.72
CA LEU A 48 2.35 7.61 -2.74
C LEU A 48 3.63 7.35 -1.93
N LYS A 49 4.66 8.16 -2.16
CA LYS A 49 5.91 8.03 -1.44
C LYS A 49 5.70 8.19 0.06
N ASN A 50 4.95 9.22 0.44
CA ASN A 50 4.67 9.47 1.85
C ASN A 50 3.88 8.32 2.48
N ALA A 51 2.91 7.76 1.74
CA ALA A 51 2.13 6.64 2.24
C ALA A 51 3.00 5.40 2.48
N ILE A 52 3.93 5.13 1.57
CA ILE A 52 4.83 3.99 1.71
C ILE A 52 5.71 4.18 2.94
N GLU A 53 6.27 5.37 3.11
CA GLU A 53 7.13 5.68 4.25
C GLU A 53 6.35 5.60 5.56
N ALA A 54 5.12 6.10 5.57
CA ALA A 54 4.30 6.08 6.77
C ALA A 54 3.97 4.65 7.22
N LYS A 55 3.92 3.72 6.27
CA LYS A 55 3.65 2.32 6.58
C LYS A 55 4.91 1.53 6.91
N GLY A 56 6.06 2.15 6.83
CA GLY A 56 7.32 1.47 7.08
C GLY A 56 7.69 0.47 6.01
N LEU A 57 7.16 0.64 4.80
CA LEU A 57 7.40 -0.26 3.69
C LEU A 57 8.45 0.29 2.75
N LYS A 58 8.92 -0.54 1.84
CA LYS A 58 9.87 -0.16 0.82
C LYS A 58 9.28 -0.45 -0.56
N PRO A 59 9.42 0.47 -1.50
CA PRO A 59 8.89 0.23 -2.84
C PRO A 59 9.58 -0.96 -3.49
N SER A 60 8.79 -1.78 -4.19
CA SER A 60 9.31 -3.01 -4.78
C SER A 60 8.89 -3.20 -6.23
N GLY A 61 8.10 -2.32 -6.80
CA GLY A 61 7.66 -2.44 -8.18
C GLY A 61 7.47 -1.09 -8.82
N GLU A 62 7.06 -1.11 -10.08
CA GLU A 62 6.89 0.12 -10.83
C GLU A 62 5.64 0.87 -10.43
N ILE A 63 5.68 2.18 -10.64
CA ILE A 63 4.54 3.03 -10.37
C ILE A 63 3.56 2.93 -11.55
N VAL A 64 2.30 2.70 -11.24
CA VAL A 64 1.22 2.80 -12.21
C VAL A 64 0.49 4.10 -11.93
N LEU A 65 0.50 4.98 -12.91
CA LEU A 65 -0.09 6.31 -12.77
C LEU A 65 -1.29 6.42 -13.70
N THR A 66 -2.44 6.72 -13.13
CA THR A 66 -3.68 6.88 -13.89
C THR A 66 -4.26 8.25 -13.57
N CYS A 67 -4.60 9.00 -14.60
CA CYS A 67 -5.16 10.33 -14.42
C CYS A 67 -6.49 10.46 -15.15
N ARG A 68 -7.36 11.30 -14.61
CA ARG A 68 -8.66 11.60 -15.18
C ARG A 68 -8.89 13.10 -15.11
N GLU A 69 -9.26 13.68 -16.24
CA GLU A 69 -9.52 15.12 -16.29
C GLU A 69 -10.99 15.40 -16.07
N ASP A 70 -11.26 16.28 -15.14
CA ASP A 70 -12.59 16.81 -14.89
C ASP A 70 -12.68 18.24 -15.43
N THR A 71 -13.82 18.86 -15.25
CA THR A 71 -14.07 20.19 -15.82
C THR A 71 -13.04 21.23 -15.38
N PHE A 72 -12.66 21.22 -14.11
CA PHE A 72 -11.77 22.24 -13.56
C PHE A 72 -10.46 21.67 -13.02
N THR A 73 -10.36 20.37 -12.83
CA THR A 73 -9.20 19.77 -12.18
C THR A 73 -8.82 18.48 -12.87
N THR A 74 -7.63 17.98 -12.54
CA THR A 74 -7.18 16.66 -12.95
C THR A 74 -6.95 15.83 -11.69
N TYR A 75 -7.52 14.64 -11.68
CA TYR A 75 -7.33 13.67 -10.61
C TYR A 75 -6.34 12.62 -11.07
N CYS A 76 -5.27 12.41 -10.31
CA CYS A 76 -4.30 11.37 -10.60
C CYS A 76 -4.18 10.43 -9.42
N LYS A 77 -4.01 9.15 -9.74
CA LYS A 77 -3.81 8.11 -8.76
C LYS A 77 -2.55 7.35 -9.12
N ALA A 78 -1.61 7.28 -8.20
CA ALA A 78 -0.36 6.55 -8.35
C ALA A 78 -0.37 5.36 -7.41
N SER A 79 0.07 4.21 -7.90
CA SER A 79 0.13 3.02 -7.07
C SER A 79 1.38 2.23 -7.42
N ARG A 80 1.86 1.47 -6.45
CA ARG A 80 2.96 0.55 -6.68
C ARG A 80 3.02 -0.46 -5.54
N PRO A 81 3.61 -1.64 -5.79
CA PRO A 81 3.86 -2.59 -4.73
C PRO A 81 4.92 -2.07 -3.77
N ALA A 82 4.75 -2.39 -2.50
CA ALA A 82 5.73 -2.07 -1.48
C ALA A 82 5.75 -3.20 -0.47
N CYS A 83 6.93 -3.50 0.04
CA CYS A 83 7.14 -4.64 0.93
C CYS A 83 7.80 -4.19 2.23
N SER A 84 7.56 -4.94 3.27
CA SER A 84 8.23 -4.70 4.56
C SER A 84 9.65 -5.24 4.59
#